data_b9ea57bf872f070078a526cf7db4a083
#
_entry.id   b9ea57bf872f070078a526cf7db4a083
#
_cell.length_a   1.000
_cell.length_b   1.000
_cell.length_c   1.000
_cell.angle_alpha   90.00
_cell.angle_beta   90.00
_cell.angle_gamma   90.00
#
_symmetry.space_group_name_H-M   'P 1'
#
loop_
_entity.id
_entity.type
_entity.pdbx_description
1 polymer ?
#
loop_
_entity_poly.entity_id
_entity_poly.type
_entity_poly.pdbx_seq_one_letter_code
_entity_poly.pdbx_strand_id
1 'polypeptide(L)'
;MSRKKILNMALLVCLLCGCNALDPYIDRRRNPGTGDVSKLYTGSSRPDKPAVCYNQLLSTENELQALADAECVKNNTGTRAVFVKTDNFSCKLLLPATNFYKCVK
;
A
#
# COMPACT_ATOMS: atom_id res chain seq x y z
N MET A 1 -3.72 29.96 -28.39
CA MET A 1 -4.31 29.75 -27.06
C MET A 1 -4.32 28.31 -26.59
N SER A 2 -4.55 27.39 -27.51
CA SER A 2 -4.56 25.97 -27.19
C SER A 2 -3.23 25.41 -26.73
N ARG A 3 -2.10 25.92 -27.19
CA ARG A 3 -0.76 25.44 -26.82
C ARG A 3 -0.42 25.65 -25.34
N LYS A 4 -0.77 26.81 -24.78
CA LYS A 4 -0.52 27.10 -23.35
C LYS A 4 -1.38 26.23 -22.44
N LYS A 5 -2.64 25.97 -22.81
CA LYS A 5 -3.54 25.10 -22.05
C LYS A 5 -3.11 23.64 -22.12
N ILE A 6 -2.64 23.17 -23.27
CA ILE A 6 -2.13 21.82 -23.45
C ILE A 6 -0.84 21.62 -22.65
N LEU A 7 0.06 22.59 -22.64
CA LEU A 7 1.29 22.55 -21.86
C LEU A 7 1.00 22.51 -20.36
N ASN A 8 0.05 23.31 -19.87
CA ASN A 8 -0.35 23.31 -18.48
C ASN A 8 -1.03 21.99 -18.07
N MET A 9 -1.84 21.41 -18.94
CA MET A 9 -2.44 20.10 -18.69
C MET A 9 -1.40 18.99 -18.68
N ALA A 10 -0.44 19.01 -19.61
CA ALA A 10 0.65 18.02 -19.63
C ALA A 10 1.51 18.12 -18.37
N LEU A 11 1.80 19.33 -17.90
CA LEU A 11 2.55 19.56 -16.67
C LEU A 11 1.76 19.06 -15.45
N LEU A 12 0.46 19.31 -15.41
CA LEU A 12 -0.42 18.86 -14.34
C LEU A 12 -0.51 17.32 -14.33
N VAL A 13 -0.60 16.67 -15.48
CA VAL A 13 -0.62 15.21 -15.60
C VAL A 13 0.72 14.63 -15.15
N CYS A 14 1.84 15.26 -15.48
CA CYS A 14 3.16 14.82 -15.00
C CYS A 14 3.29 14.95 -13.48
N LEU A 15 2.74 16.01 -12.88
CA LEU A 15 2.70 16.17 -11.44
C LEU A 15 1.80 15.10 -10.77
N LEU A 16 0.67 14.77 -11.39
CA LEU A 16 -0.21 13.72 -10.90
C LEU A 16 0.43 12.34 -11.01
N CYS A 17 1.21 12.07 -12.05
CA CYS A 17 1.98 10.83 -12.17
C CYS A 17 3.04 10.72 -11.07
N GLY A 18 3.64 11.84 -10.63
CA GLY A 18 4.54 11.88 -9.50
C GLY A 18 3.88 11.58 -8.16
N CYS A 19 2.56 11.73 -8.07
CA CYS A 19 1.79 11.43 -6.85
C CYS A 19 1.64 9.94 -6.58
N ASN A 20 2.01 9.05 -7.50
CA ASN A 20 2.00 7.59 -7.26
C ASN A 20 2.89 7.20 -6.07
N ALA A 21 3.90 8.00 -5.74
CA ALA A 21 4.76 7.78 -4.57
C ALA A 21 4.00 7.95 -3.24
N LEU A 22 2.83 8.60 -3.26
CA LEU A 22 2.00 8.86 -2.08
C LEU A 22 0.78 7.94 -2.01
N ASP A 23 0.59 7.06 -2.99
CA ASP A 23 -0.51 6.11 -2.99
C ASP A 23 -0.27 5.01 -1.96
N PRO A 24 -1.32 4.55 -1.27
CA PRO A 24 -1.16 3.44 -0.33
C PRO A 24 -0.74 2.17 -1.05
N TYR A 25 0.07 1.35 -0.40
CA TYR A 25 0.53 0.09 -0.96
C TYR A 25 0.71 -0.97 0.12
N ILE A 26 0.63 -2.23 -0.30
CA ILE A 26 0.91 -3.37 0.58
C ILE A 26 2.43 -3.47 0.80
N ASP A 27 2.85 -3.55 2.04
CA ASP A 27 4.27 -3.62 2.41
C ASP A 27 4.84 -5.04 2.20
N ARG A 28 5.05 -5.40 0.94
CA ARG A 28 5.51 -6.73 0.51
C ARG A 28 7.01 -6.82 0.29
N ARG A 29 7.80 -5.99 0.91
CA ARG A 29 9.25 -6.05 0.71
C ARG A 29 9.74 -7.47 1.02
N ARG A 30 10.52 -8.01 0.08
CA ARG A 30 11.07 -9.36 0.19
C ARG A 30 12.59 -9.30 0.19
N ASN A 31 13.20 -10.20 0.91
CA ASN A 31 14.65 -10.36 0.93
C ASN A 31 15.03 -11.46 -0.07
N PRO A 32 15.60 -11.11 -1.25
CA PRO A 32 15.98 -12.13 -2.24
C PRO A 32 17.14 -12.98 -1.75
N GLY A 33 17.13 -14.26 -2.08
CA GLY A 33 18.26 -15.14 -1.86
C GLY A 33 18.29 -15.91 -0.55
N THR A 34 17.25 -15.81 0.29
CA THR A 34 17.15 -16.66 1.47
C THR A 34 16.34 -17.91 1.14
N GLY A 35 16.82 -19.07 1.54
CA GLY A 35 16.06 -20.31 1.44
C GLY A 35 15.04 -20.51 2.57
N ASP A 36 15.03 -19.62 3.54
CA ASP A 36 14.14 -19.69 4.70
C ASP A 36 12.90 -18.83 4.44
N VAL A 37 11.73 -19.47 4.40
CA VAL A 37 10.45 -18.82 4.11
C VAL A 37 10.14 -17.74 5.15
N SER A 38 10.54 -17.92 6.40
CA SER A 38 10.30 -16.92 7.46
C SER A 38 11.10 -15.64 7.26
N LYS A 39 12.20 -15.70 6.52
CA LYS A 39 13.09 -14.57 6.23
C LYS A 39 12.87 -13.94 4.85
N LEU A 40 11.92 -14.46 4.08
CA LEU A 40 11.61 -13.93 2.74
C LEU A 40 11.03 -12.51 2.77
N TYR A 41 10.39 -12.15 3.86
CA TYR A 41 9.70 -10.87 3.97
C TYR A 41 10.45 -9.92 4.89
N THR A 42 10.95 -8.82 4.34
CA THR A 42 11.51 -7.70 5.11
C THR A 42 10.45 -6.65 5.45
N GLY A 43 9.35 -6.62 4.69
CA GLY A 43 8.20 -5.77 4.97
C GLY A 43 7.29 -6.38 6.04
N SER A 44 6.32 -5.58 6.48
CA SER A 44 5.40 -5.97 7.55
C SER A 44 4.25 -6.86 7.08
N SER A 45 3.96 -6.85 5.76
CA SER A 45 2.84 -7.63 5.21
C SER A 45 3.16 -9.11 5.12
N ARG A 46 2.18 -9.93 5.45
CA ARG A 46 2.23 -11.39 5.31
C ARG A 46 1.01 -11.85 4.51
N PRO A 47 1.06 -13.05 3.88
CA PRO A 47 -0.06 -13.52 3.05
C PRO A 47 -1.41 -13.58 3.76
N ASP A 48 -1.42 -13.92 5.05
CA ASP A 48 -2.63 -14.00 5.86
C ASP A 48 -2.87 -12.76 6.73
N LYS A 49 -1.92 -11.86 6.78
CA LYS A 49 -1.96 -10.64 7.60
C LYS A 49 -1.41 -9.45 6.80
N PRO A 50 -2.23 -8.88 5.89
CA PRO A 50 -1.77 -7.76 5.08
C PRO A 50 -1.42 -6.55 5.92
N ALA A 51 -0.35 -5.84 5.52
CA ALA A 51 0.03 -4.56 6.11
C ALA A 51 0.09 -3.53 4.99
N VAL A 52 -0.63 -2.43 5.15
CA VAL A 52 -0.77 -1.36 4.16
C VAL A 52 -0.06 -0.11 4.66
N CYS A 53 0.94 0.35 3.92
CA CYS A 53 1.61 1.64 4.16
C CYS A 53 0.80 2.76 3.51
N TYR A 54 0.58 3.85 4.21
CA TYR A 54 -0.23 4.95 3.70
C TYR A 54 0.11 6.29 4.35
N ASN A 55 -0.40 7.37 3.74
CA ASN A 55 -0.34 8.71 4.30
C ASN A 55 -1.75 9.06 4.82
N GLN A 56 -1.85 9.36 6.11
CA GLN A 56 -3.13 9.63 6.78
C GLN A 56 -3.91 10.81 6.21
N LEU A 57 -3.20 11.76 5.59
CA LEU A 57 -3.83 12.95 5.02
C LEU A 57 -4.38 12.70 3.61
N LEU A 58 -3.86 11.70 2.89
CA LEU A 58 -4.14 11.48 1.47
C LEU A 58 -4.96 10.23 1.18
N SER A 59 -5.00 9.28 2.10
CA SER A 59 -5.66 8.00 1.89
C SER A 59 -6.91 7.87 2.76
N THR A 60 -7.96 7.23 2.22
CA THR A 60 -9.19 6.94 2.94
C THR A 60 -9.17 5.51 3.47
N GLU A 61 -9.95 5.26 4.52
CA GLU A 61 -10.09 3.92 5.08
C GLU A 61 -10.62 2.91 4.05
N ASN A 62 -11.51 3.34 3.18
CA ASN A 62 -12.07 2.49 2.13
C ASN A 62 -11.00 2.01 1.15
N GLU A 63 -10.05 2.89 0.78
CA GLU A 63 -8.94 2.54 -0.08
C GLU A 63 -8.04 1.50 0.58
N LEU A 64 -7.73 1.69 1.85
CA LEU A 64 -6.87 0.79 2.62
C LEU A 64 -7.54 -0.57 2.80
N GLN A 65 -8.82 -0.57 3.10
CA GLN A 65 -9.61 -1.79 3.25
C GLN A 65 -9.66 -2.58 1.94
N ALA A 66 -9.88 -1.90 0.81
CA ALA A 66 -9.90 -2.54 -0.50
C ALA A 66 -8.56 -3.20 -0.86
N LEU A 67 -7.45 -2.54 -0.54
CA LEU A 67 -6.12 -3.10 -0.75
C LEU A 67 -5.89 -4.35 0.08
N ALA A 68 -6.27 -4.30 1.36
CA ALA A 68 -6.11 -5.43 2.26
C ALA A 68 -6.98 -6.62 1.84
N ASP A 69 -8.24 -6.36 1.48
CA ASP A 69 -9.17 -7.38 0.99
C ASP A 69 -8.61 -8.06 -0.27
N ALA A 70 -8.14 -7.27 -1.23
CA ALA A 70 -7.56 -7.77 -2.46
C ALA A 70 -6.33 -8.65 -2.20
N GLU A 71 -5.52 -8.29 -1.23
CA GLU A 71 -4.35 -9.08 -0.84
C GLU A 71 -4.75 -10.43 -0.26
N CYS A 72 -5.78 -10.48 0.57
CA CYS A 72 -6.31 -11.74 1.11
C CYS A 72 -6.82 -12.66 0.00
N VAL A 73 -7.55 -12.12 -0.97
CA VAL A 73 -8.05 -12.88 -2.12
C VAL A 73 -6.89 -13.38 -2.99
N LYS A 74 -5.93 -12.49 -3.27
CA LYS A 74 -4.77 -12.82 -4.11
C LYS A 74 -3.96 -13.99 -3.56
N ASN A 75 -3.80 -14.04 -2.24
CA ASN A 75 -2.99 -15.05 -1.56
C ASN A 75 -3.81 -16.28 -1.14
N ASN A 76 -5.10 -16.33 -1.43
CA ASN A 76 -6.02 -17.40 -1.04
C ASN A 76 -6.08 -17.60 0.48
N THR A 77 -5.88 -16.55 1.25
CA THR A 77 -5.89 -16.59 2.72
C THR A 77 -7.19 -16.11 3.33
N GLY A 78 -8.09 -15.57 2.50
CA GLY A 78 -9.40 -15.11 2.92
C GLY A 78 -10.13 -14.37 1.83
N THR A 79 -11.34 -13.93 2.11
CA THR A 79 -12.15 -13.13 1.19
C THR A 79 -12.19 -11.65 1.59
N ARG A 80 -11.85 -11.34 2.83
CA ARG A 80 -11.81 -9.98 3.34
C ARG A 80 -10.75 -9.86 4.43
N ALA A 81 -10.39 -8.63 4.73
CA ALA A 81 -9.45 -8.31 5.78
C ALA A 81 -10.16 -7.59 6.94
N VAL A 82 -9.78 -7.94 8.15
CA VAL A 82 -10.27 -7.29 9.37
C VAL A 82 -9.15 -6.45 9.95
N PHE A 83 -9.42 -5.20 10.24
CA PHE A 83 -8.46 -4.27 10.83
C PHE A 83 -8.02 -4.75 12.21
N VAL A 84 -6.72 -4.71 12.47
CA VAL A 84 -6.13 -5.11 13.75
C VAL A 84 -5.60 -3.90 14.50
N LYS A 85 -4.65 -3.17 13.91
CA LYS A 85 -4.01 -2.01 14.55
C LYS A 85 -3.36 -1.10 13.52
N THR A 86 -3.01 0.11 13.95
CA THR A 86 -2.23 1.06 13.18
C THR A 86 -0.93 1.35 13.92
N ASP A 87 0.20 1.29 13.19
CA ASP A 87 1.49 1.76 13.68
C ASP A 87 1.89 3.03 12.92
N ASN A 88 2.38 4.02 13.65
CA ASN A 88 2.93 5.24 13.06
C ASN A 88 4.45 5.07 12.94
N PHE A 89 5.03 5.68 11.88
CA PHE A 89 6.47 5.70 11.62
C PHE A 89 7.10 4.33 11.37
N SER A 90 6.29 3.32 11.04
CA SER A 90 6.80 1.98 10.76
C SER A 90 7.04 1.72 9.28
N CYS A 91 6.74 2.67 8.41
CA CYS A 91 6.91 2.56 6.97
C CYS A 91 7.81 3.69 6.43
N LYS A 92 7.67 4.05 5.15
CA LYS A 92 8.50 5.08 4.52
C LYS A 92 8.17 6.47 5.01
N LEU A 93 9.11 7.41 4.82
CA LEU A 93 9.00 8.79 5.28
C LEU A 93 7.73 9.50 4.78
N LEU A 94 7.37 9.31 3.50
CA LEU A 94 6.19 9.93 2.88
C LEU A 94 4.90 9.15 3.18
N LEU A 95 5.01 7.91 3.61
CA LEU A 95 3.91 7.03 3.95
C LEU A 95 4.21 6.39 5.31
N PRO A 96 4.18 7.19 6.41
CA PRO A 96 4.69 6.73 7.70
C PRO A 96 3.77 5.73 8.41
N ALA A 97 2.47 5.76 8.13
CA ALA A 97 1.51 4.93 8.85
C ALA A 97 1.38 3.55 8.20
N THR A 98 1.16 2.54 9.01
CA THR A 98 0.89 1.17 8.57
C THR A 98 -0.35 0.65 9.27
N ASN A 99 -1.35 0.23 8.50
CA ASN A 99 -2.50 -0.50 9.01
C ASN A 99 -2.26 -2.00 8.88
N PHE A 100 -2.45 -2.70 9.96
CA PHE A 100 -2.34 -4.16 10.00
C PHE A 100 -3.73 -4.77 9.96
N TYR A 101 -3.90 -5.80 9.13
CA TYR A 101 -5.15 -6.53 8.93
C TYR A 101 -4.92 -8.02 9.12
N LYS A 102 -6.01 -8.75 9.30
CA LYS A 102 -6.02 -10.20 9.33
C LYS A 102 -7.03 -10.70 8.31
N CYS A 103 -6.61 -11.66 7.48
CA CYS A 103 -7.52 -12.27 6.49
C CYS A 103 -8.50 -13.20 7.16
N VAL A 104 -9.78 -13.12 6.75
CA VAL A 104 -10.87 -13.98 7.23
C VAL A 104 -11.66 -14.49 6.03
N LYS A 105 -12.27 -15.64 6.19
CA LYS A 105 -13.10 -16.27 5.15
C LYS A 105 -14.54 -15.80 5.20
#